data_4f50be5d4c46a8a258fa1ebf3b0c1d70
#
_entry.id   4f50be5d4c46a8a258fa1ebf3b0c1d70
#
_cell.length_a   1.000
_cell.length_b   1.000
_cell.length_c   1.000
_cell.angle_alpha   90.00
_cell.angle_beta   90.00
_cell.angle_gamma   90.00
#
_symmetry.space_group_name_H-M   'P 1'
#
loop_
_entity.id
_entity.type
_entity.pdbx_description
1 polymer ?
#
loop_
_entity_poly.entity_id
_entity_poly.type
_entity_poly.pdbx_seq_one_letter_code
_entity_poly.pdbx_strand_id
1 'polypeptide(L)'
;MAAPSNLITVAEYAKSFDNTDLRRPPIEMFAASTDVFDAMPFEGLRGSVFQYYRQAVLSSPQFRAINEASTSGHGFITPLQENTAVIDHDIDVDRAIIDRHGPERRGYEERMGLTAFGQLWATTSIKGDTSVNSRVFNGLQARCTKYGRDNHGKNTGVGGGALSLGDLDQTINMVNKPTHIIAPYLSRPLWIALARNQTLAGFVLQEFDVSGNKGVGGVKASYAGLEFLWGYPKDDHPYMLDFNEVASGGGGAVTASLYVVSFGEGRLRGLQLRPLGVLDIGLLQDGKTFRTHISWDVGMVDEHKYCIARLDSWTNAPIVA
;
A
#
# COMPACT_ATOMS: atom_id res chain seq x y z
N MET A 1 2.94 -22.32 -20.24
CA MET A 1 1.94 -22.05 -19.20
C MET A 1 2.70 -21.54 -18.00
N ALA A 2 2.52 -20.27 -17.61
CA ALA A 2 3.06 -19.76 -16.36
C ALA A 2 2.32 -20.48 -15.23
N ALA A 3 3.05 -20.95 -14.21
CA ALA A 3 2.45 -21.50 -13.01
C ALA A 3 1.53 -20.43 -12.39
N PRO A 4 0.35 -20.79 -11.88
CA PRO A 4 -0.50 -19.84 -11.21
C PRO A 4 0.28 -19.25 -10.02
N SER A 5 0.37 -17.93 -9.97
CA SER A 5 0.97 -17.26 -8.82
C SER A 5 0.12 -17.60 -7.60
N ASN A 6 0.75 -18.09 -6.53
CA ASN A 6 0.07 -18.34 -5.24
C ASN A 6 -0.30 -17.03 -4.50
N LEU A 7 -0.21 -15.90 -5.19
CA LEU A 7 -0.53 -14.59 -4.67
C LEU A 7 -2.02 -14.32 -4.83
N ILE A 8 -2.70 -14.06 -3.73
CA ILE A 8 -4.13 -13.72 -3.69
C ILE A 8 -4.32 -12.38 -2.98
N THR A 9 -5.31 -11.64 -3.41
CA THR A 9 -5.74 -10.43 -2.68
C THR A 9 -6.60 -10.83 -1.46
N VAL A 10 -6.75 -9.90 -0.50
CA VAL A 10 -7.59 -10.16 0.68
C VAL A 10 -9.05 -10.36 0.28
N ALA A 11 -9.53 -9.65 -0.74
CA ALA A 11 -10.86 -9.84 -1.28
C ALA A 11 -11.06 -11.24 -1.92
N GLU A 12 -10.03 -11.75 -2.62
CA GLU A 12 -10.06 -13.11 -3.16
C GLU A 12 -9.97 -14.17 -2.06
N TYR A 13 -9.18 -13.89 -1.01
CA TYR A 13 -9.11 -14.75 0.16
C TYR A 13 -10.47 -14.83 0.87
N ALA A 14 -11.19 -13.70 1.03
CA ALA A 14 -12.53 -13.68 1.60
C ALA A 14 -13.51 -14.57 0.80
N LYS A 15 -13.39 -14.63 -0.53
CA LYS A 15 -14.23 -15.49 -1.39
C LYS A 15 -13.96 -16.97 -1.21
N SER A 16 -12.83 -17.36 -0.62
CA SER A 16 -12.51 -18.76 -0.34
C SER A 16 -13.34 -19.36 0.81
N PHE A 17 -14.00 -18.52 1.62
CA PHE A 17 -14.91 -18.96 2.67
C PHE A 17 -16.32 -19.16 2.13
N ASP A 18 -17.02 -20.16 2.66
CA ASP A 18 -18.44 -20.36 2.34
C ASP A 18 -19.28 -19.16 2.81
N ASN A 19 -20.39 -18.88 2.12
CA ASN A 19 -21.30 -17.78 2.45
C ASN A 19 -21.87 -17.86 3.87
N THR A 20 -21.81 -19.01 4.52
CA THR A 20 -22.26 -19.24 5.88
C THR A 20 -21.15 -19.05 6.93
N ASP A 21 -19.90 -18.85 6.51
CA ASP A 21 -18.80 -18.63 7.45
C ASP A 21 -18.86 -17.19 8.00
N LEU A 22 -18.97 -17.07 9.31
CA LEU A 22 -19.02 -15.78 10.03
C LEU A 22 -17.77 -14.91 9.87
N ARG A 23 -16.65 -15.49 9.37
CA ARG A 23 -15.39 -14.77 9.12
C ARG A 23 -15.39 -13.96 7.83
N ARG A 24 -16.19 -14.35 6.85
CA ARG A 24 -16.22 -13.71 5.53
C ARG A 24 -16.64 -12.23 5.58
N PRO A 25 -17.75 -11.83 6.23
CA PRO A 25 -18.16 -10.43 6.28
C PRO A 25 -17.10 -9.49 6.88
N PRO A 26 -16.43 -9.83 8.01
CA PRO A 26 -15.35 -9.00 8.53
C PRO A 26 -14.18 -8.83 7.57
N ILE A 27 -13.76 -9.90 6.89
CA ILE A 27 -12.65 -9.85 5.94
C ILE A 27 -13.01 -9.02 4.69
N GLU A 28 -14.23 -9.17 4.16
CA GLU A 28 -14.72 -8.35 3.04
C GLU A 28 -14.80 -6.86 3.41
N MET A 29 -15.27 -6.53 4.61
CA MET A 29 -15.30 -5.15 5.11
C MET A 29 -13.91 -4.55 5.27
N PHE A 30 -12.96 -5.35 5.76
CA PHE A 30 -11.58 -4.94 5.91
C PHE A 30 -10.93 -4.69 4.53
N ALA A 31 -11.12 -5.59 3.56
CA ALA A 31 -10.64 -5.43 2.20
C ALA A 31 -11.21 -4.18 1.52
N ALA A 32 -12.47 -3.85 1.80
CA ALA A 32 -13.12 -2.65 1.28
C ALA A 32 -12.70 -1.35 1.99
N SER A 33 -11.86 -1.42 3.02
CA SER A 33 -11.43 -0.25 3.80
C SER A 33 -10.47 0.67 3.02
N THR A 34 -9.67 0.11 2.13
CA THR A 34 -8.76 0.87 1.25
C THR A 34 -8.60 0.18 -0.11
N ASP A 35 -8.52 0.96 -1.18
CA ASP A 35 -8.25 0.49 -2.54
C ASP A 35 -6.83 -0.10 -2.70
N VAL A 36 -5.86 0.41 -1.95
CA VAL A 36 -4.48 -0.12 -1.93
C VAL A 36 -4.47 -1.56 -1.43
N PHE A 37 -5.33 -1.87 -0.46
CA PHE A 37 -5.44 -3.20 0.09
C PHE A 37 -6.01 -4.21 -0.91
N ASP A 38 -6.98 -3.77 -1.71
CA ASP A 38 -7.61 -4.59 -2.76
C ASP A 38 -6.62 -4.87 -3.91
N ALA A 39 -5.71 -3.92 -4.18
CA ALA A 39 -4.74 -4.03 -5.27
C ALA A 39 -3.47 -4.81 -4.90
N MET A 40 -3.07 -4.84 -3.62
CA MET A 40 -1.84 -5.50 -3.17
C MET A 40 -2.04 -7.00 -3.00
N PRO A 41 -1.27 -7.86 -3.70
CA PRO A 41 -1.31 -9.30 -3.47
C PRO A 41 -0.58 -9.67 -2.18
N PHE A 42 -1.09 -10.67 -1.46
CA PHE A 42 -0.51 -11.19 -0.23
C PHE A 42 0.00 -12.61 -0.42
N GLU A 43 1.17 -12.90 0.17
CA GLU A 43 1.76 -14.23 0.24
C GLU A 43 1.73 -14.76 1.66
N GLY A 44 1.29 -16.02 1.81
CA GLY A 44 1.29 -16.72 3.10
C GLY A 44 2.69 -17.23 3.45
N LEU A 45 3.15 -16.90 4.67
CA LEU A 45 4.43 -17.36 5.21
C LEU A 45 4.27 -18.59 6.08
N ARG A 46 5.34 -19.39 6.17
CA ARG A 46 5.45 -20.52 7.12
C ARG A 46 6.27 -20.17 8.37
N GLY A 47 6.81 -18.97 8.46
CA GLY A 47 7.61 -18.47 9.58
C GLY A 47 7.60 -16.95 9.62
N SER A 48 7.93 -16.35 10.76
CA SER A 48 7.86 -14.88 10.99
C SER A 48 8.90 -14.08 10.20
N VAL A 49 9.84 -14.73 9.53
CA VAL A 49 10.93 -14.10 8.78
C VAL A 49 10.86 -14.58 7.34
N PHE A 50 10.74 -13.66 6.42
CA PHE A 50 10.86 -13.91 4.99
C PHE A 50 12.28 -13.63 4.54
N GLN A 51 12.97 -14.63 4.00
CA GLN A 51 14.32 -14.50 3.44
C GLN A 51 14.28 -14.48 1.94
N TYR A 52 14.97 -13.52 1.36
CA TYR A 52 15.13 -13.41 -0.09
C TYR A 52 16.53 -12.95 -0.46
N TYR A 53 16.88 -13.15 -1.72
CA TYR A 53 18.19 -12.83 -2.22
C TYR A 53 18.11 -11.72 -3.25
N ARG A 54 18.91 -10.68 -3.06
CA ARG A 54 19.04 -9.59 -4.03
C ARG A 54 20.40 -9.62 -4.67
N GLN A 55 20.43 -9.51 -5.99
CA GLN A 55 21.68 -9.37 -6.72
C GLN A 55 22.34 -8.04 -6.37
N ALA A 56 23.55 -8.09 -5.81
CA ALA A 56 24.32 -6.91 -5.44
C ALA A 56 25.24 -6.46 -6.58
N VAL A 57 25.99 -7.38 -7.16
CA VAL A 57 26.97 -7.09 -8.21
C VAL A 57 26.89 -8.16 -9.29
N LEU A 58 26.86 -7.73 -10.55
CA LEU A 58 27.00 -8.63 -11.70
C LEU A 58 28.48 -8.95 -11.93
N SER A 59 28.76 -10.14 -12.45
CA SER A 59 30.10 -10.42 -13.01
C SER A 59 30.35 -9.51 -14.21
N SER A 60 31.60 -9.09 -14.40
CA SER A 60 31.99 -8.19 -15.48
C SER A 60 32.60 -9.02 -16.65
N PRO A 61 31.79 -9.41 -17.65
CA PRO A 61 32.34 -10.06 -18.85
C PRO A 61 33.19 -9.04 -19.65
N GLN A 62 34.24 -9.53 -20.27
CA GLN A 62 35.14 -8.71 -21.09
C GLN A 62 35.32 -9.34 -22.48
N PHE A 63 35.53 -8.49 -23.48
CA PHE A 63 35.98 -8.94 -24.80
C PHE A 63 37.46 -9.30 -24.74
N ARG A 64 37.84 -10.41 -25.33
CA ARG A 64 39.23 -10.83 -25.43
C ARG A 64 39.65 -11.04 -26.89
N ALA A 65 40.91 -10.84 -27.16
CA ALA A 65 41.52 -11.19 -28.45
C ALA A 65 41.73 -12.71 -28.55
N ILE A 66 41.99 -13.21 -29.76
CA ILE A 66 42.37 -14.60 -30.01
C ILE A 66 43.73 -14.86 -29.30
N ASN A 67 43.83 -15.96 -28.54
CA ASN A 67 44.98 -16.35 -27.72
C ASN A 67 45.21 -15.49 -26.44
N GLU A 68 44.32 -14.58 -26.08
CA GLU A 68 44.37 -13.85 -24.83
C GLU A 68 43.69 -14.66 -23.70
N ALA A 69 44.24 -14.57 -22.49
CA ALA A 69 43.65 -15.24 -21.33
C ALA A 69 42.28 -14.59 -20.92
N SER A 70 41.33 -15.43 -20.56
CA SER A 70 40.04 -14.94 -20.06
C SER A 70 40.13 -14.47 -18.60
N THR A 71 39.56 -13.31 -18.31
CA THR A 71 39.45 -12.78 -16.93
C THR A 71 38.25 -13.41 -16.24
N SER A 72 38.44 -13.98 -15.07
CA SER A 72 37.35 -14.51 -14.26
C SER A 72 36.68 -13.40 -13.42
N GLY A 73 35.37 -13.33 -13.41
CA GLY A 73 34.60 -12.44 -12.57
C GLY A 73 33.50 -13.19 -11.84
N HIS A 74 33.18 -12.79 -10.62
CA HIS A 74 32.08 -13.37 -9.83
C HIS A 74 31.03 -12.33 -9.53
N GLY A 75 29.77 -12.73 -9.61
CA GLY A 75 28.64 -11.95 -9.09
C GLY A 75 28.43 -12.22 -7.60
N PHE A 76 27.93 -11.20 -6.89
CA PHE A 76 27.60 -11.33 -5.47
C PHE A 76 26.10 -11.16 -5.26
N ILE A 77 25.56 -12.00 -4.36
CA ILE A 77 24.16 -12.02 -3.94
C ILE A 77 24.12 -11.61 -2.47
N THR A 78 23.25 -10.65 -2.12
CA THR A 78 23.05 -10.23 -0.75
C THR A 78 21.78 -10.88 -0.20
N PRO A 79 21.86 -11.68 0.88
CA PRO A 79 20.68 -12.16 1.58
C PRO A 79 20.03 -11.00 2.33
N LEU A 80 18.72 -10.88 2.22
CA LEU A 80 17.89 -9.90 2.91
C LEU A 80 16.78 -10.61 3.66
N GLN A 81 16.29 -9.96 4.72
CA GLN A 81 15.24 -10.50 5.57
C GLN A 81 14.21 -9.41 5.84
N GLU A 82 12.95 -9.79 5.81
CA GLU A 82 11.82 -8.97 6.25
C GLU A 82 11.04 -9.72 7.31
N ASN A 83 10.65 -8.99 8.35
CA ASN A 83 9.86 -9.54 9.44
C ASN A 83 8.40 -9.13 9.31
N THR A 84 7.51 -9.98 9.80
CA THR A 84 6.11 -9.61 10.00
C THR A 84 5.94 -8.87 11.33
N ALA A 85 4.90 -8.05 11.39
CA ALA A 85 4.45 -7.34 12.58
C ALA A 85 3.04 -7.80 12.95
N VAL A 86 2.78 -7.95 14.24
CA VAL A 86 1.45 -8.31 14.73
C VAL A 86 0.64 -7.03 14.95
N ILE A 87 -0.50 -6.94 14.30
CA ILE A 87 -1.53 -5.95 14.59
C ILE A 87 -2.60 -6.66 15.41
N ASP A 88 -2.96 -6.09 16.53
CA ASP A 88 -3.85 -6.71 17.51
C ASP A 88 -4.80 -5.69 18.12
N HIS A 89 -6.07 -6.06 18.29
CA HIS A 89 -7.09 -5.17 18.86
C HIS A 89 -8.18 -5.96 19.54
N ASP A 90 -8.44 -5.60 20.81
CA ASP A 90 -9.57 -6.12 21.59
C ASP A 90 -10.70 -5.09 21.60
N ILE A 91 -11.88 -5.51 21.18
CA ILE A 91 -13.10 -4.70 21.21
C ILE A 91 -13.95 -5.18 22.37
N ASP A 92 -14.10 -4.32 23.37
CA ASP A 92 -14.85 -4.59 24.59
C ASP A 92 -16.20 -3.85 24.57
N VAL A 93 -17.29 -4.59 24.74
CA VAL A 93 -18.65 -4.03 24.79
C VAL A 93 -19.31 -4.42 26.09
N ASP A 94 -19.79 -3.42 26.85
CA ASP A 94 -20.47 -3.65 28.11
C ASP A 94 -21.86 -4.31 27.89
N ARG A 95 -22.15 -5.34 28.68
CA ARG A 95 -23.42 -6.06 28.65
C ARG A 95 -24.61 -5.13 28.84
N ALA A 96 -24.51 -4.12 29.72
CA ALA A 96 -25.58 -3.17 29.96
C ALA A 96 -25.92 -2.33 28.71
N ILE A 97 -24.96 -2.11 27.80
CA ILE A 97 -25.21 -1.45 26.53
C ILE A 97 -25.98 -2.38 25.59
N ILE A 98 -25.61 -3.66 25.55
CA ILE A 98 -26.31 -4.68 24.75
C ILE A 98 -27.74 -4.88 25.25
N ASP A 99 -27.93 -4.94 26.56
CA ASP A 99 -29.27 -5.11 27.17
C ASP A 99 -30.18 -3.90 26.88
N ARG A 100 -29.65 -2.68 26.75
CA ARG A 100 -30.39 -1.45 26.46
C ARG A 100 -30.64 -1.19 25.00
N HIS A 101 -29.66 -1.49 24.15
CA HIS A 101 -29.65 -1.12 22.71
C HIS A 101 -29.77 -2.31 21.77
N GLY A 102 -29.78 -3.53 22.30
CA GLY A 102 -29.84 -4.76 21.52
C GLY A 102 -28.47 -5.26 21.04
N PRO A 103 -28.41 -6.50 20.55
CA PRO A 103 -27.17 -7.16 20.10
C PRO A 103 -26.52 -6.49 18.88
N GLU A 104 -27.29 -5.72 18.11
CA GLU A 104 -26.80 -5.00 16.93
C GLU A 104 -25.71 -3.97 17.29
N ARG A 105 -25.73 -3.45 18.52
CA ARG A 105 -24.72 -2.51 19.00
C ARG A 105 -23.33 -3.11 19.01
N ARG A 106 -23.20 -4.38 19.41
CA ARG A 106 -21.93 -5.10 19.37
C ARG A 106 -21.39 -5.19 17.94
N GLY A 107 -22.23 -5.57 16.97
CA GLY A 107 -21.84 -5.63 15.56
C GLY A 107 -21.43 -4.27 14.98
N TYR A 108 -21.98 -3.16 15.49
CA TYR A 108 -21.55 -1.83 15.09
C TYR A 108 -20.14 -1.49 15.61
N GLU A 109 -19.84 -1.79 16.87
CA GLU A 109 -18.51 -1.58 17.46
C GLU A 109 -17.44 -2.46 16.75
N GLU A 110 -17.78 -3.71 16.43
CA GLU A 110 -16.90 -4.61 15.66
C GLU A 110 -16.59 -4.06 14.26
N ARG A 111 -17.58 -3.47 13.57
CA ARG A 111 -17.38 -2.81 12.28
C ARG A 111 -16.44 -1.61 12.39
N MET A 112 -16.63 -0.77 13.39
CA MET A 112 -15.75 0.38 13.64
C MET A 112 -14.32 -0.08 13.90
N GLY A 113 -14.13 -1.11 14.73
CA GLY A 113 -12.83 -1.69 15.02
C GLY A 113 -12.12 -2.23 13.77
N LEU A 114 -12.82 -2.94 12.91
CA LEU A 114 -12.28 -3.45 11.64
C LEU A 114 -11.88 -2.31 10.69
N THR A 115 -12.67 -1.25 10.62
CA THR A 115 -12.33 -0.07 9.81
C THR A 115 -11.06 0.60 10.34
N ALA A 116 -10.95 0.81 11.65
CA ALA A 116 -9.77 1.40 12.29
C ALA A 116 -8.52 0.53 12.07
N PHE A 117 -8.67 -0.79 12.14
CA PHE A 117 -7.62 -1.75 11.87
C PHE A 117 -7.07 -1.65 10.43
N GLY A 118 -7.97 -1.56 9.44
CA GLY A 118 -7.59 -1.36 8.04
C GLY A 118 -6.86 -0.03 7.80
N GLN A 119 -7.27 1.03 8.48
CA GLN A 119 -6.60 2.33 8.38
C GLN A 119 -5.21 2.34 9.02
N LEU A 120 -5.05 1.68 10.17
CA LEU A 120 -3.74 1.51 10.80
C LEU A 120 -2.77 0.80 9.87
N TRP A 121 -3.24 -0.29 9.24
CA TRP A 121 -2.41 -1.00 8.26
C TRP A 121 -2.06 -0.10 7.07
N ALA A 122 -3.04 0.58 6.48
CA ALA A 122 -2.83 1.46 5.33
C ALA A 122 -1.82 2.59 5.63
N THR A 123 -1.94 3.23 6.78
CA THR A 123 -0.99 4.26 7.21
C THR A 123 0.41 3.68 7.43
N THR A 124 0.50 2.50 8.07
CA THR A 124 1.78 1.81 8.31
C THR A 124 2.42 1.34 7.01
N SER A 125 1.64 0.87 6.03
CA SER A 125 2.15 0.44 4.74
C SER A 125 2.85 1.56 3.96
N ILE A 126 2.49 2.82 4.22
CA ILE A 126 3.12 3.99 3.60
C ILE A 126 4.21 4.59 4.49
N LYS A 127 3.88 4.93 5.74
CA LYS A 127 4.74 5.71 6.65
C LYS A 127 5.44 4.88 7.73
N GLY A 128 5.26 3.56 7.75
CA GLY A 128 5.92 2.68 8.71
C GLY A 128 7.44 2.78 8.62
N ASP A 129 8.11 2.87 9.77
CA ASP A 129 9.57 2.92 9.87
C ASP A 129 10.03 2.18 11.11
N THR A 130 10.77 1.09 10.91
CA THR A 130 11.33 0.28 11.98
C THR A 130 12.39 1.00 12.80
N SER A 131 13.00 2.06 12.25
CA SER A 131 13.98 2.88 12.99
C SER A 131 13.32 3.78 14.04
N VAL A 132 12.05 4.17 13.81
CA VAL A 132 11.25 4.97 14.74
C VAL A 132 10.49 4.07 15.71
N ASN A 133 9.88 3.01 15.19
CA ASN A 133 9.12 2.05 15.99
C ASN A 133 9.43 0.61 15.54
N SER A 134 10.16 -0.13 16.37
CA SER A 134 10.59 -1.51 16.08
C SER A 134 9.44 -2.53 16.00
N ARG A 135 8.21 -2.15 16.38
CA ARG A 135 7.03 -3.03 16.36
C ARG A 135 6.28 -3.00 15.03
N VAL A 136 6.64 -2.06 14.14
CA VAL A 136 6.01 -1.95 12.81
C VAL A 136 6.94 -2.50 11.72
N PHE A 137 6.41 -2.71 10.53
CA PHE A 137 7.23 -3.02 9.36
C PHE A 137 7.57 -1.76 8.57
N ASN A 138 8.61 -1.81 7.72
CA ASN A 138 8.99 -0.69 6.87
C ASN A 138 7.96 -0.46 5.77
N GLY A 139 7.42 0.76 5.74
CA GLY A 139 6.50 1.23 4.71
C GLY A 139 7.21 1.69 3.43
N LEU A 140 6.42 2.14 2.45
CA LEU A 140 6.93 2.59 1.16
C LEU A 140 7.90 3.76 1.29
N GLN A 141 7.63 4.73 2.17
CA GLN A 141 8.48 5.91 2.37
C GLN A 141 9.87 5.51 2.84
N ALA A 142 9.97 4.73 3.91
CA ALA A 142 11.24 4.28 4.48
C ALA A 142 12.06 3.45 3.46
N ARG A 143 11.38 2.65 2.62
CA ARG A 143 12.02 1.85 1.56
C ARG A 143 12.53 2.71 0.43
N CYS A 144 11.76 3.70 -0.05
CA CYS A 144 12.21 4.64 -1.08
C CYS A 144 13.45 5.39 -0.62
N THR A 145 13.45 5.96 0.57
CA THR A 145 14.59 6.68 1.13
C THR A 145 15.82 5.78 1.29
N LYS A 146 15.63 4.56 1.80
CA LYS A 146 16.71 3.56 1.95
C LYS A 146 17.40 3.22 0.63
N TYR A 147 16.65 3.19 -0.47
CA TYR A 147 17.18 2.81 -1.80
C TYR A 147 17.53 3.99 -2.70
N GLY A 148 17.39 5.24 -2.21
CA GLY A 148 17.58 6.44 -3.03
C GLY A 148 16.60 6.51 -4.19
N ARG A 149 15.35 6.15 -3.94
CA ARG A 149 14.26 6.14 -4.92
C ARG A 149 13.27 7.29 -4.72
N ASP A 150 13.69 8.29 -3.95
CA ASP A 150 12.99 9.56 -3.82
C ASP A 150 13.34 10.46 -5.01
N ASN A 151 12.31 10.89 -5.75
CA ASN A 151 12.41 11.92 -6.76
C ASN A 151 11.82 13.21 -6.16
N HIS A 152 12.64 14.24 -6.01
CA HIS A 152 12.19 15.54 -5.52
C HIS A 152 11.65 16.41 -6.67
N GLY A 153 11.84 15.97 -7.92
CA GLY A 153 11.49 16.72 -9.12
C GLY A 153 12.12 18.10 -9.14
N LYS A 154 11.36 19.08 -9.60
CA LYS A 154 11.74 20.50 -9.56
C LYS A 154 11.41 21.17 -8.23
N ASN A 155 10.79 20.46 -7.29
CA ASN A 155 10.20 20.98 -6.05
C ASN A 155 11.17 20.94 -4.88
N THR A 156 12.46 21.23 -5.10
CA THR A 156 13.52 21.21 -4.09
C THR A 156 13.58 22.47 -3.20
N GLY A 157 12.73 23.45 -3.49
CA GLY A 157 12.65 24.72 -2.75
C GLY A 157 11.89 24.57 -1.41
N VAL A 158 12.00 25.62 -0.58
CA VAL A 158 11.25 25.73 0.67
C VAL A 158 9.74 25.75 0.37
N GLY A 159 8.98 24.86 1.03
CA GLY A 159 7.53 24.74 0.84
C GLY A 159 7.10 23.91 -0.39
N GLY A 160 8.05 23.38 -1.16
CA GLY A 160 7.75 22.58 -2.36
C GLY A 160 7.22 23.38 -3.54
N GLY A 161 6.54 22.72 -4.47
CA GLY A 161 5.99 23.35 -5.68
C GLY A 161 4.82 22.57 -6.28
N ALA A 162 4.29 23.03 -7.42
CA ALA A 162 3.24 22.32 -8.14
C ALA A 162 3.75 20.97 -8.68
N LEU A 163 2.87 19.98 -8.77
CA LEU A 163 3.19 18.69 -9.41
C LEU A 163 3.46 18.93 -10.91
N SER A 164 4.63 18.50 -11.40
CA SER A 164 4.96 18.48 -12.83
C SER A 164 4.71 17.08 -13.41
N LEU A 165 4.06 17.03 -14.59
CA LEU A 165 3.89 15.78 -15.33
C LEU A 165 5.23 15.20 -15.78
N GLY A 166 6.20 16.06 -16.14
CA GLY A 166 7.54 15.61 -16.46
C GLY A 166 8.27 14.92 -15.31
N ASP A 167 8.10 15.41 -14.07
CA ASP A 167 8.67 14.77 -12.88
C ASP A 167 7.96 13.45 -12.55
N LEU A 168 6.65 13.39 -12.81
CA LEU A 168 5.89 12.15 -12.69
C LEU A 168 6.36 11.09 -13.68
N ASP A 169 6.55 11.47 -14.95
CA ASP A 169 7.05 10.56 -15.99
C ASP A 169 8.46 10.03 -15.65
N GLN A 170 9.32 10.87 -15.10
CA GLN A 170 10.63 10.44 -14.60
C GLN A 170 10.47 9.44 -13.46
N THR A 171 9.54 9.67 -12.54
CA THR A 171 9.26 8.75 -11.42
C THR A 171 8.72 7.41 -11.92
N ILE A 172 7.85 7.41 -12.91
CA ILE A 172 7.35 6.19 -13.57
C ILE A 172 8.52 5.41 -14.19
N ASN A 173 9.43 6.09 -14.88
CA ASN A 173 10.62 5.45 -15.50
C ASN A 173 11.60 4.89 -14.47
N MET A 174 11.57 5.37 -13.22
CA MET A 174 12.35 4.77 -12.14
C MET A 174 11.86 3.37 -11.75
N VAL A 175 10.61 3.00 -12.04
CA VAL A 175 10.00 1.73 -11.65
C VAL A 175 9.99 0.75 -12.81
N ASN A 176 10.43 -0.49 -12.56
CA ASN A 176 10.38 -1.55 -13.55
C ASN A 176 8.98 -2.16 -13.60
N LYS A 177 8.31 -2.05 -14.76
CA LYS A 177 6.94 -2.52 -15.01
C LYS A 177 5.97 -1.98 -13.95
N PRO A 178 5.78 -0.67 -13.85
CA PRO A 178 4.85 -0.08 -12.90
C PRO A 178 3.43 -0.61 -13.14
N THR A 179 2.66 -0.75 -12.09
CA THR A 179 1.27 -1.23 -12.16
C THR A 179 0.27 -0.18 -11.68
N HIS A 180 0.60 0.55 -10.61
CA HIS A 180 -0.30 1.51 -9.99
C HIS A 180 0.43 2.76 -9.52
N ILE A 181 -0.36 3.83 -9.35
CA ILE A 181 0.08 5.09 -8.75
C ILE A 181 -0.75 5.31 -7.48
N ILE A 182 -0.09 5.42 -6.33
CA ILE A 182 -0.76 5.75 -5.06
C ILE A 182 -0.64 7.26 -4.85
N ALA A 183 -1.76 7.96 -4.86
CA ALA A 183 -1.81 9.42 -4.76
C ALA A 183 -2.71 9.87 -3.59
N PRO A 184 -2.49 11.06 -3.01
CA PRO A 184 -3.37 11.63 -2.02
C PRO A 184 -4.79 11.81 -2.55
N TYR A 185 -5.79 11.40 -1.77
CA TYR A 185 -7.20 11.55 -2.16
C TYR A 185 -7.58 13.01 -2.43
N LEU A 186 -7.06 13.95 -1.64
CA LEU A 186 -7.28 15.38 -1.81
C LEU A 186 -6.78 15.95 -3.15
N SER A 187 -5.88 15.22 -3.84
CA SER A 187 -5.42 15.62 -5.17
C SER A 187 -6.39 15.27 -6.31
N ARG A 188 -7.38 14.43 -6.04
CA ARG A 188 -8.35 13.99 -7.06
C ARG A 188 -8.98 15.12 -7.88
N PRO A 189 -9.40 16.25 -7.28
CA PRO A 189 -9.93 17.39 -8.06
C PRO A 189 -8.90 17.99 -9.03
N LEU A 190 -7.61 17.96 -8.71
CA LEU A 190 -6.54 18.44 -9.59
C LEU A 190 -6.40 17.59 -10.84
N TRP A 191 -6.50 16.26 -10.69
CA TRP A 191 -6.47 15.32 -11.82
C TRP A 191 -7.71 15.45 -12.71
N ILE A 192 -8.89 15.69 -12.11
CA ILE A 192 -10.12 15.98 -12.86
C ILE A 192 -9.98 17.30 -13.63
N ALA A 193 -9.41 18.34 -13.03
CA ALA A 193 -9.16 19.62 -13.69
C ALA A 193 -8.14 19.45 -14.84
N LEU A 194 -7.09 18.67 -14.64
CA LEU A 194 -6.12 18.32 -15.66
C LEU A 194 -6.76 17.61 -16.85
N ALA A 195 -7.63 16.62 -16.60
CA ALA A 195 -8.34 15.88 -17.64
C ALA A 195 -9.28 16.78 -18.50
N ARG A 196 -9.73 17.90 -17.95
CA ARG A 196 -10.53 18.90 -18.68
C ARG A 196 -9.68 19.87 -19.52
N ASN A 197 -8.39 19.96 -19.23
CA ASN A 197 -7.48 20.82 -19.96
C ASN A 197 -6.98 20.10 -21.23
N GLN A 198 -7.55 20.46 -22.38
CA GLN A 198 -7.25 19.84 -23.68
C GLN A 198 -5.77 19.90 -24.09
N THR A 199 -5.03 20.87 -23.59
CA THR A 199 -3.61 21.04 -23.89
C THR A 199 -2.72 20.03 -23.15
N LEU A 200 -3.14 19.58 -21.98
CA LEU A 200 -2.40 18.69 -21.10
C LEU A 200 -3.00 17.27 -21.01
N ALA A 201 -4.22 17.08 -21.53
CA ALA A 201 -5.03 15.88 -21.32
C ALA A 201 -4.60 14.63 -22.10
N GLY A 202 -3.53 14.66 -22.89
CA GLY A 202 -3.17 13.56 -23.81
C GLY A 202 -2.94 12.19 -23.14
N PHE A 203 -2.66 12.15 -21.83
CA PHE A 203 -2.29 10.92 -21.09
C PHE A 203 -3.19 10.61 -19.90
N VAL A 204 -4.14 11.49 -19.54
CA VAL A 204 -5.09 11.24 -18.45
C VAL A 204 -6.38 10.70 -19.04
N LEU A 205 -6.57 9.41 -18.93
CA LEU A 205 -7.80 8.74 -19.32
C LEU A 205 -8.71 8.58 -18.10
N GLN A 206 -9.94 9.04 -18.21
CA GLN A 206 -11.03 8.67 -17.32
C GLN A 206 -11.80 7.53 -18.00
N GLU A 207 -11.52 6.32 -17.61
CA GLU A 207 -12.20 5.16 -18.14
C GLU A 207 -13.44 4.86 -17.30
N PHE A 208 -14.61 4.84 -17.96
CA PHE A 208 -15.85 4.39 -17.36
C PHE A 208 -15.86 2.86 -17.42
N ASP A 209 -15.65 2.21 -16.28
CA ASP A 209 -15.80 0.76 -16.20
C ASP A 209 -17.28 0.39 -16.23
N VAL A 210 -17.75 -0.06 -17.41
CA VAL A 210 -19.09 -0.61 -17.62
C VAL A 210 -19.15 -2.09 -17.23
N SER A 211 -18.02 -2.69 -16.88
CA SER A 211 -17.92 -4.11 -16.50
C SER A 211 -18.38 -4.36 -15.07
N GLY A 212 -19.59 -4.50 -14.94
CA GLY A 212 -20.60 -5.06 -14.05
C GLY A 212 -20.25 -5.73 -12.72
N ASN A 213 -19.16 -5.45 -12.00
CA ASN A 213 -18.93 -6.11 -10.71
C ASN A 213 -18.69 -5.19 -9.50
N LYS A 214 -18.59 -3.90 -9.70
CA LYS A 214 -18.60 -2.91 -8.60
C LYS A 214 -19.55 -1.76 -9.01
N GLY A 215 -20.82 -1.89 -8.70
CA GLY A 215 -21.85 -0.85 -8.76
C GLY A 215 -21.74 0.16 -9.90
N VAL A 216 -22.79 0.34 -10.62
CA VAL A 216 -22.99 1.26 -11.75
C VAL A 216 -22.07 2.50 -11.69
N GLY A 217 -21.10 2.61 -12.63
CA GLY A 217 -20.48 3.88 -12.95
C GLY A 217 -19.26 4.30 -12.14
N GLY A 218 -18.39 3.38 -11.72
CA GLY A 218 -17.08 3.74 -11.16
C GLY A 218 -16.16 4.32 -12.23
N VAL A 219 -15.87 5.63 -12.17
CA VAL A 219 -14.84 6.26 -13.01
C VAL A 219 -13.47 5.90 -12.44
N LYS A 220 -12.70 5.08 -13.14
CA LYS A 220 -11.29 4.84 -12.83
C LYS A 220 -10.45 5.93 -13.49
N ALA A 221 -9.60 6.59 -12.70
CA ALA A 221 -8.61 7.50 -13.23
C ALA A 221 -7.33 6.71 -13.54
N SER A 222 -6.77 6.92 -14.72
CA SER A 222 -5.49 6.33 -15.11
C SER A 222 -4.57 7.40 -15.71
N TYR A 223 -3.27 7.23 -15.54
CA TYR A 223 -2.23 8.04 -16.19
C TYR A 223 -1.19 7.11 -16.80
N ALA A 224 -0.89 7.31 -18.09
CA ALA A 224 0.04 6.46 -18.83
C ALA A 224 -0.28 4.95 -18.74
N GLY A 225 -1.56 4.57 -18.64
CA GLY A 225 -2.01 3.18 -18.48
C GLY A 225 -1.90 2.63 -17.05
N LEU A 226 -1.52 3.44 -16.07
CA LEU A 226 -1.43 3.07 -14.66
C LEU A 226 -2.68 3.53 -13.92
N GLU A 227 -3.28 2.64 -13.14
CA GLU A 227 -4.45 2.94 -12.32
C GLU A 227 -4.04 3.73 -11.07
N PHE A 228 -4.86 4.75 -10.70
CA PHE A 228 -4.69 5.47 -9.45
C PHE A 228 -5.35 4.73 -8.29
N LEU A 229 -4.60 4.62 -7.19
CA LEU A 229 -5.08 4.20 -5.89
C LEU A 229 -5.07 5.42 -4.97
N TRP A 230 -6.24 5.73 -4.39
CA TRP A 230 -6.43 7.01 -3.71
C TRP A 230 -6.33 6.92 -2.19
N GLY A 231 -6.24 5.73 -1.61
CA GLY A 231 -6.28 5.57 -0.17
C GLY A 231 -7.54 6.21 0.42
N TYR A 232 -8.67 5.61 0.18
CA TYR A 232 -10.01 6.16 0.42
C TYR A 232 -10.25 6.52 1.89
N PRO A 233 -10.55 7.79 2.24
CA PRO A 233 -11.01 8.12 3.57
C PRO A 233 -12.49 7.73 3.68
N LYS A 234 -12.83 6.93 4.67
CA LYS A 234 -14.19 6.68 5.05
C LYS A 234 -14.49 7.54 6.29
N ASP A 235 -15.46 8.39 6.20
CA ASP A 235 -16.07 9.17 7.30
C ASP A 235 -15.13 9.52 8.47
N ASP A 236 -14.73 10.79 8.61
CA ASP A 236 -13.96 11.38 9.73
C ASP A 236 -12.58 10.77 10.05
N HIS A 237 -12.04 9.93 9.16
CA HIS A 237 -10.75 9.28 9.39
C HIS A 237 -9.60 9.97 8.65
N PRO A 238 -8.38 9.92 9.21
CA PRO A 238 -7.22 10.53 8.57
C PRO A 238 -6.94 9.88 7.22
N TYR A 239 -6.63 10.71 6.23
CA TYR A 239 -6.21 10.26 4.92
C TYR A 239 -4.95 9.40 5.04
N MET A 240 -4.84 8.35 4.23
CA MET A 240 -3.65 7.51 4.12
C MET A 240 -2.44 8.35 3.66
N LEU A 241 -2.68 9.25 2.70
CA LEU A 241 -1.76 10.28 2.23
C LEU A 241 -2.47 11.63 2.28
N ASP A 242 -1.81 12.63 2.87
CA ASP A 242 -2.34 13.98 3.01
C ASP A 242 -1.24 15.01 2.73
N PHE A 243 -1.64 16.29 2.51
CA PHE A 243 -0.74 17.42 2.35
C PHE A 243 -0.22 17.91 3.72
N ASN A 244 0.45 17.02 4.44
CA ASN A 244 0.99 17.26 5.78
C ASN A 244 2.47 16.90 5.90
N GLU A 245 3.18 16.75 4.79
CA GLU A 245 4.61 16.47 4.76
C GLU A 245 5.42 17.75 4.60
N VAL A 246 6.61 17.76 5.20
CA VAL A 246 7.58 18.84 5.01
C VAL A 246 8.32 18.61 3.70
N ALA A 247 8.45 19.65 2.88
CA ALA A 247 9.19 19.55 1.62
C ALA A 247 10.67 19.21 1.87
N SER A 248 11.33 18.61 0.89
CA SER A 248 12.78 18.31 0.95
C SER A 248 13.64 19.55 1.17
N GLY A 249 13.21 20.72 0.70
CA GLY A 249 13.85 22.02 0.94
C GLY A 249 13.47 22.67 2.27
N GLY A 250 12.65 22.01 3.10
CA GLY A 250 12.14 22.56 4.37
C GLY A 250 10.87 23.41 4.19
N GLY A 251 10.44 24.07 5.26
CA GLY A 251 9.23 24.90 5.28
C GLY A 251 8.11 24.31 6.12
N GLY A 252 6.87 24.75 5.88
CA GLY A 252 5.68 24.21 6.53
C GLY A 252 5.31 22.82 6.00
N ALA A 253 4.56 22.05 6.79
CA ALA A 253 4.02 20.76 6.40
C ALA A 253 2.78 20.94 5.50
N VAL A 254 3.01 21.28 4.22
CA VAL A 254 1.98 21.59 3.22
C VAL A 254 2.12 20.81 1.92
N THR A 255 3.05 19.85 1.89
CA THR A 255 3.33 19.03 0.73
C THR A 255 2.84 17.60 0.93
N ALA A 256 2.75 16.88 -0.17
CA ALA A 256 2.41 15.46 -0.18
C ALA A 256 3.43 14.66 -0.99
N SER A 257 3.33 13.35 -0.87
CA SER A 257 4.06 12.38 -1.68
C SER A 257 3.11 11.57 -2.56
N LEU A 258 3.63 11.12 -3.69
CA LEU A 258 2.99 10.18 -4.60
C LEU A 258 3.94 8.99 -4.76
N TYR A 259 3.39 7.78 -4.83
CA TYR A 259 4.19 6.57 -4.99
C TYR A 259 3.81 5.85 -6.27
N VAL A 260 4.82 5.52 -7.08
CA VAL A 260 4.65 4.61 -8.20
C VAL A 260 5.10 3.23 -7.75
N VAL A 261 4.23 2.24 -7.91
CA VAL A 261 4.46 0.88 -7.39
C VAL A 261 4.28 -0.18 -8.48
N SER A 262 5.00 -1.27 -8.32
CA SER A 262 4.90 -2.46 -9.14
C SER A 262 4.52 -3.64 -8.25
N PHE A 263 3.24 -4.00 -8.22
CA PHE A 263 2.75 -5.15 -7.47
C PHE A 263 2.98 -6.45 -8.22
N GLY A 264 3.25 -7.53 -7.48
CA GLY A 264 3.34 -8.88 -8.03
C GLY A 264 4.45 -9.74 -7.41
N GLU A 265 4.54 -10.96 -7.88
CA GLU A 265 5.59 -11.91 -7.50
C GLU A 265 6.97 -11.40 -7.94
N GLY A 266 7.96 -11.51 -7.06
CA GLY A 266 9.30 -10.95 -7.29
C GLY A 266 9.39 -9.43 -7.21
N ARG A 267 8.32 -8.75 -6.80
CA ARG A 267 8.20 -7.29 -6.72
C ARG A 267 7.68 -6.89 -5.35
N LEU A 268 6.85 -5.84 -5.31
CA LEU A 268 6.20 -5.41 -4.08
C LEU A 268 4.97 -6.28 -3.80
N ARG A 269 4.91 -6.87 -2.60
CA ARG A 269 3.77 -7.64 -2.11
C ARG A 269 3.66 -7.61 -0.60
N GLY A 270 2.46 -7.89 -0.11
CA GLY A 270 2.21 -8.13 1.30
C GLY A 270 2.67 -9.53 1.72
N LEU A 271 3.09 -9.66 2.95
CA LEU A 271 3.41 -10.92 3.60
C LEU A 271 2.42 -11.14 4.73
N GLN A 272 1.92 -12.36 4.91
CA GLN A 272 1.08 -12.71 6.04
C GLN A 272 1.48 -14.07 6.61
N LEU A 273 1.71 -14.11 7.93
CA LEU A 273 1.95 -15.37 8.63
C LEU A 273 0.61 -15.99 9.04
N ARG A 274 -0.26 -15.17 9.62
CA ARG A 274 -1.65 -15.53 9.93
C ARG A 274 -2.56 -14.57 9.20
N PRO A 275 -3.59 -15.08 8.52
CA PRO A 275 -4.60 -14.22 7.94
C PRO A 275 -5.36 -13.46 9.03
N LEU A 276 -6.03 -12.39 8.63
CA LEU A 276 -6.91 -11.65 9.54
C LEU A 276 -7.89 -12.59 10.21
N GLY A 277 -7.82 -12.66 11.53
CA GLY A 277 -8.68 -13.48 12.37
C GLY A 277 -9.55 -12.63 13.28
N VAL A 278 -10.83 -12.96 13.35
CA VAL A 278 -11.77 -12.39 14.34
C VAL A 278 -12.23 -13.54 15.23
N LEU A 279 -11.97 -13.40 16.53
CA LEU A 279 -12.31 -14.38 17.54
C LEU A 279 -13.27 -13.76 18.55
N ASP A 280 -14.48 -14.30 18.64
CA ASP A 280 -15.40 -13.98 19.74
C ASP A 280 -14.98 -14.73 21.00
N ILE A 281 -14.44 -14.02 21.98
CA ILE A 281 -14.06 -14.58 23.30
C ILE A 281 -15.31 -14.74 24.19
N GLY A 282 -16.37 -13.99 23.91
CA GLY A 282 -17.59 -14.00 24.70
C GLY A 282 -17.49 -13.15 25.96
N LEU A 283 -18.24 -13.51 26.98
CA LEU A 283 -18.30 -12.79 28.25
C LEU A 283 -17.02 -13.05 29.06
N LEU A 284 -16.36 -11.96 29.46
CA LEU A 284 -15.16 -12.03 30.30
C LEU A 284 -15.49 -12.48 31.74
N GLN A 285 -14.44 -12.77 32.52
CA GLN A 285 -14.55 -13.23 33.92
C GLN A 285 -15.18 -12.17 34.83
N ASP A 286 -15.22 -10.89 34.43
CA ASP A 286 -15.88 -9.82 35.15
C ASP A 286 -17.41 -9.92 35.09
N GLY A 287 -17.96 -10.80 34.22
CA GLY A 287 -19.38 -11.01 34.02
C GLY A 287 -20.13 -9.84 33.38
N LYS A 288 -19.42 -8.81 32.90
CA LYS A 288 -20.00 -7.54 32.39
C LYS A 288 -19.61 -7.23 30.96
N THR A 289 -18.44 -7.67 30.53
CA THR A 289 -17.83 -7.24 29.27
C THR A 289 -17.79 -8.38 28.26
N PHE A 290 -18.32 -8.16 27.09
CA PHE A 290 -18.12 -9.05 25.92
C PHE A 290 -16.91 -8.59 25.14
N ARG A 291 -16.00 -9.50 24.82
CA ARG A 291 -14.77 -9.22 24.07
C ARG A 291 -14.78 -9.91 22.73
N THR A 292 -14.45 -9.15 21.68
CA THR A 292 -14.09 -9.65 20.37
C THR A 292 -12.64 -9.29 20.11
N HIS A 293 -11.82 -10.29 19.79
CA HIS A 293 -10.40 -10.16 19.52
C HIS A 293 -10.15 -10.19 18.02
N ILE A 294 -9.44 -9.18 17.48
CA ILE A 294 -9.03 -9.11 16.09
C ILE A 294 -7.52 -9.13 16.04
N SER A 295 -6.94 -10.06 15.28
CA SER A 295 -5.48 -10.15 15.12
C SER A 295 -5.08 -10.44 13.69
N TRP A 296 -3.93 -9.90 13.28
CA TRP A 296 -3.34 -10.11 11.99
C TRP A 296 -1.82 -10.00 12.07
N ASP A 297 -1.13 -10.98 11.50
CA ASP A 297 0.32 -11.01 11.47
C ASP A 297 0.77 -10.74 10.03
N VAL A 298 1.21 -9.51 9.77
CA VAL A 298 1.40 -8.96 8.43
C VAL A 298 2.73 -8.24 8.28
N GLY A 299 3.25 -8.26 7.07
CA GLY A 299 4.45 -7.52 6.66
C GLY A 299 4.35 -7.10 5.20
N MET A 300 5.42 -6.53 4.71
CA MET A 300 5.55 -6.14 3.31
C MET A 300 6.97 -6.45 2.84
N VAL A 301 7.12 -6.89 1.60
CA VAL A 301 8.42 -7.16 0.99
C VAL A 301 8.52 -6.50 -0.37
N ASP A 302 9.71 -5.96 -0.65
CA ASP A 302 10.16 -5.50 -1.94
C ASP A 302 11.38 -6.31 -2.36
N GLU A 303 11.21 -7.34 -3.15
CA GLU A 303 12.34 -8.17 -3.58
C GLU A 303 13.30 -7.41 -4.48
N HIS A 304 12.78 -6.48 -5.27
CA HIS A 304 13.56 -5.69 -6.21
C HIS A 304 13.52 -4.20 -5.88
N LYS A 305 14.67 -3.54 -5.79
CA LYS A 305 14.75 -2.10 -5.45
C LYS A 305 14.06 -1.15 -6.46
N TYR A 306 13.77 -1.64 -7.69
CA TYR A 306 13.10 -0.87 -8.73
C TYR A 306 11.59 -1.14 -8.81
N CYS A 307 10.97 -1.70 -7.77
CA CYS A 307 9.53 -1.90 -7.74
C CYS A 307 8.76 -0.75 -7.08
N ILE A 308 9.47 0.22 -6.52
CA ILE A 308 8.88 1.41 -5.88
C ILE A 308 9.68 2.66 -6.24
N ALA A 309 8.99 3.79 -6.36
CA ALA A 309 9.58 5.12 -6.42
C ALA A 309 8.61 6.12 -5.79
N ARG A 310 9.14 7.19 -5.20
CA ARG A 310 8.39 8.26 -4.55
C ARG A 310 8.66 9.57 -5.27
N LEU A 311 7.62 10.35 -5.54
CA LEU A 311 7.68 11.75 -5.93
C LEU A 311 7.15 12.57 -4.75
N ASP A 312 7.99 13.37 -4.15
CA ASP A 312 7.66 14.14 -2.96
C ASP A 312 7.65 15.66 -3.19
N SER A 313 7.44 16.43 -2.12
CA SER A 313 7.57 17.88 -2.08
C SER A 313 6.62 18.63 -3.02
N TRP A 314 5.48 18.06 -3.42
CA TRP A 314 4.50 18.77 -4.22
C TRP A 314 3.29 19.22 -3.40
N THR A 315 2.76 20.39 -3.76
CA THR A 315 1.67 21.07 -3.05
C THR A 315 0.33 20.84 -3.75
N ASN A 316 -0.77 21.16 -3.07
CA ASN A 316 -2.13 21.12 -3.63
C ASN A 316 -2.38 22.32 -4.59
N ALA A 317 -1.48 22.50 -5.56
CA ALA A 317 -1.56 23.51 -6.61
C ALA A 317 -1.91 22.85 -7.94
N PRO A 318 -2.42 23.61 -8.93
CA PRO A 318 -2.70 23.07 -10.26
C PRO A 318 -1.49 22.37 -10.88
N ILE A 319 -1.73 21.22 -11.49
CA ILE A 319 -0.69 20.39 -12.11
C ILE A 319 -0.13 21.13 -13.35
N VAL A 320 1.18 21.11 -13.51
CA VAL A 320 1.90 21.74 -14.63
C VAL A 320 2.54 20.71 -15.55
N ALA A 321 2.87 21.12 -16.78
CA ALA A 321 3.53 20.25 -17.76
C ALA A 321 4.97 19.92 -17.38
#